data_f88b5db540ae490321b79c3d6aac60a2
#
_entry.id   f88b5db540ae490321b79c3d6aac60a2
#
_cell.length_a   1.000
_cell.length_b   1.000
_cell.length_c   1.000
_cell.angle_alpha   90.00
_cell.angle_beta   90.00
_cell.angle_gamma   90.00
#
_symmetry.space_group_name_H-M   'P 1'
#
loop_
_entity.id
_entity.type
_entity.pdbx_description
1 polymer ?
#
loop_
_entity_poly.entity_id
_entity_poly.type
_entity_poly.pdbx_seq_one_letter_code
_entity_poly.pdbx_strand_id
1 'polypeptide(L)'
;EEMYPKGFCSFVDMDVLTKELCGLSRPVHFRGVCTVVSKLLHIVQPDKAYFGEKDAQQLAVIRRMVLDLNMNVEIVGCPIVRESDGLAKSSRNTYLSPAERKAALVLSKSIFAGKQLAEAGETDAAKLVQAMTKIIEAEPLAKIDYVKVVDLMTMQQIPKLDRPFLAAIAVYIGKTRLIDNFMMQAGGTAE
;
A
#
# COMPACT_ATOMS: atom_id res chain seq x y z
N GLU A 1 14.34 24.17 -1.22
CA GLU A 1 13.89 25.52 -0.78
C GLU A 1 12.73 26.05 -1.61
N GLU A 2 12.70 25.86 -2.93
CA GLU A 2 11.59 26.32 -3.79
C GLU A 2 10.23 25.72 -3.42
N MET A 3 10.17 24.42 -3.16
CA MET A 3 8.93 23.74 -2.79
C MET A 3 8.45 24.12 -1.38
N TYR A 4 9.36 24.37 -0.45
CA TYR A 4 9.10 24.74 0.94
C TYR A 4 9.94 25.97 1.34
N PRO A 5 9.47 27.18 1.00
CA PRO A 5 10.21 28.41 1.31
C PRO A 5 10.29 28.67 2.83
N LYS A 6 11.21 29.53 3.23
CA LYS A 6 11.34 29.96 4.63
C LYS A 6 10.01 30.56 5.14
N GLY A 7 9.54 30.06 6.28
CA GLY A 7 8.24 30.45 6.86
C GLY A 7 7.05 29.63 6.36
N PHE A 8 7.26 28.56 5.57
CA PHE A 8 6.19 27.63 5.18
C PHE A 8 5.51 27.04 6.41
N CYS A 9 4.17 27.19 6.52
CA CYS A 9 3.38 26.79 7.68
C CYS A 9 2.01 26.21 7.33
N SER A 10 1.69 26.00 6.04
CA SER A 10 0.41 25.48 5.57
C SER A 10 0.53 24.00 5.22
N PHE A 11 -0.44 23.18 5.65
CA PHE A 11 -0.43 21.75 5.41
C PHE A 11 -1.81 21.26 4.97
N VAL A 12 -1.82 20.19 4.19
CA VAL A 12 -3.01 19.39 3.92
C VAL A 12 -2.90 18.11 4.74
N ASP A 13 -3.90 17.85 5.58
CA ASP A 13 -3.93 16.67 6.43
C ASP A 13 -5.14 15.80 6.08
N MET A 14 -5.05 14.52 6.41
CA MET A 14 -6.07 13.52 6.13
C MET A 14 -6.36 12.73 7.40
N ASP A 15 -7.62 12.69 7.78
CA ASP A 15 -8.11 11.86 8.88
C ASP A 15 -8.60 10.48 8.36
N VAL A 16 -9.00 9.59 9.24
CA VAL A 16 -9.60 8.26 9.00
C VAL A 16 -8.70 7.32 8.18
N LEU A 17 -8.49 7.56 6.88
CA LEU A 17 -7.71 6.68 5.99
C LEU A 17 -6.24 6.53 6.39
N THR A 18 -5.73 7.41 7.23
CA THR A 18 -4.34 7.45 7.67
C THR A 18 -4.12 6.83 9.05
N LYS A 19 -5.18 6.32 9.70
CA LYS A 19 -5.11 5.73 11.05
C LYS A 19 -4.76 4.24 11.07
N GLU A 20 -4.69 3.59 9.92
CA GLU A 20 -4.36 2.17 9.76
C GLU A 20 -3.10 1.97 8.90
N LEU A 21 -2.62 0.74 8.83
CA LEU A 21 -1.50 0.33 7.97
C LEU A 21 -0.24 1.19 8.19
N CYS A 22 0.28 1.80 7.11
CA CYS A 22 1.46 2.67 7.17
C CYS A 22 1.24 3.92 8.04
N GLY A 23 0.01 4.38 8.21
CA GLY A 23 -0.29 5.54 9.04
C GLY A 23 -0.06 5.30 10.53
N LEU A 24 -0.28 4.08 11.04
CA LEU A 24 0.03 3.71 12.42
C LEU A 24 1.53 3.80 12.73
N SER A 25 2.37 3.28 11.84
CA SER A 25 3.83 3.29 12.03
C SER A 25 4.49 4.62 11.64
N ARG A 26 3.78 5.49 10.93
CA ARG A 26 4.29 6.75 10.38
C ARG A 26 3.26 7.88 10.49
N PRO A 27 2.92 8.37 11.69
CA PRO A 27 1.77 9.28 11.94
C PRO A 27 1.76 10.58 11.14
N VAL A 28 2.93 11.15 10.81
CA VAL A 28 3.04 12.42 10.05
C VAL A 28 3.26 12.22 8.55
N HIS A 29 3.38 10.97 8.09
CA HIS A 29 3.74 10.66 6.71
C HIS A 29 2.71 11.19 5.70
N PHE A 30 1.44 10.86 5.93
CA PHE A 30 0.38 11.22 4.98
C PHE A 30 0.08 12.71 4.93
N ARG A 31 0.27 13.44 6.04
CA ARG A 31 0.27 14.91 6.01
C ARG A 31 1.32 15.46 5.06
N GLY A 32 2.52 14.88 5.07
CA GLY A 32 3.56 15.22 4.09
C GLY A 32 3.18 14.87 2.65
N VAL A 33 2.63 13.67 2.43
CA VAL A 33 2.15 13.21 1.12
C VAL A 33 1.05 14.13 0.59
N CYS A 34 -0.01 14.37 1.36
CA CYS A 34 -1.12 15.23 0.96
C CYS A 34 -0.63 16.64 0.64
N THR A 35 0.24 17.21 1.46
CA THR A 35 0.78 18.55 1.26
C THR A 35 1.60 18.65 -0.03
N VAL A 36 2.57 17.75 -0.25
CA VAL A 36 3.42 17.81 -1.44
C VAL A 36 2.65 17.52 -2.72
N VAL A 37 1.76 16.52 -2.69
CA VAL A 37 0.95 16.18 -3.87
C VAL A 37 -0.02 17.30 -4.21
N SER A 38 -0.69 17.93 -3.22
CA SER A 38 -1.52 19.12 -3.47
C SER A 38 -0.73 20.23 -4.13
N LYS A 39 0.49 20.54 -3.64
CA LYS A 39 1.35 21.55 -4.25
C LYS A 39 1.68 21.20 -5.70
N LEU A 40 2.05 19.96 -5.98
CA LEU A 40 2.37 19.52 -7.35
C LEU A 40 1.15 19.62 -8.27
N LEU A 41 -0.03 19.20 -7.84
CA LEU A 41 -1.26 19.29 -8.62
C LEU A 41 -1.63 20.76 -8.93
N HIS A 42 -1.46 21.69 -7.98
CA HIS A 42 -1.71 23.11 -8.21
C HIS A 42 -0.67 23.76 -9.12
N ILE A 43 0.60 23.33 -9.07
CA ILE A 43 1.67 23.89 -9.91
C ILE A 43 1.54 23.40 -11.36
N VAL A 44 1.32 22.08 -11.54
CA VAL A 44 1.32 21.44 -12.86
C VAL A 44 -0.05 21.53 -13.54
N GLN A 45 -1.14 21.49 -12.75
CA GLN A 45 -2.53 21.46 -13.22
C GLN A 45 -2.78 20.38 -14.28
N PRO A 46 -2.44 19.11 -14.00
CA PRO A 46 -2.56 18.05 -14.98
C PRO A 46 -4.02 17.58 -15.09
N ASP A 47 -4.43 17.10 -16.27
CA ASP A 47 -5.72 16.40 -16.44
C ASP A 47 -5.72 15.04 -15.73
N LYS A 48 -4.56 14.35 -15.71
CA LYS A 48 -4.39 13.04 -15.09
C LYS A 48 -3.09 12.96 -14.30
N ALA A 49 -3.17 12.30 -13.14
CA ALA A 49 -1.99 11.98 -12.32
C ALA A 49 -1.94 10.47 -12.01
N TYR A 50 -0.80 9.85 -12.24
CA TYR A 50 -0.60 8.40 -12.19
C TYR A 50 0.12 7.99 -10.91
N PHE A 51 -0.46 7.04 -10.15
CA PHE A 51 0.12 6.53 -8.92
C PHE A 51 0.13 5.01 -8.91
N GLY A 52 1.25 4.43 -8.45
CA GLY A 52 1.37 2.97 -8.38
C GLY A 52 0.50 2.36 -7.28
N GLU A 53 -0.23 1.30 -7.62
CA GLU A 53 -1.06 0.52 -6.69
C GLU A 53 -0.26 -0.23 -5.62
N LYS A 54 1.05 -0.35 -5.80
CA LYS A 54 1.94 -0.87 -4.77
C LYS A 54 1.85 -0.08 -3.46
N ASP A 55 1.69 1.22 -3.55
CA ASP A 55 1.47 2.11 -2.42
C ASP A 55 -0.04 2.40 -2.25
N ALA A 56 -0.83 1.31 -2.12
CA ALA A 56 -2.29 1.32 -2.18
C ALA A 56 -2.95 2.30 -1.21
N GLN A 57 -2.48 2.36 0.04
CA GLN A 57 -3.00 3.34 1.00
C GLN A 57 -2.73 4.78 0.56
N GLN A 58 -1.56 5.05 0.00
CA GLN A 58 -1.24 6.38 -0.55
C GLN A 58 -2.19 6.74 -1.70
N LEU A 59 -2.45 5.80 -2.61
CA LEU A 59 -3.38 5.99 -3.72
C LEU A 59 -4.80 6.31 -3.21
N ALA A 60 -5.30 5.57 -2.21
CA ALA A 60 -6.60 5.81 -1.61
C ALA A 60 -6.68 7.19 -0.92
N VAL A 61 -5.64 7.57 -0.18
CA VAL A 61 -5.53 8.88 0.48
C VAL A 61 -5.54 10.01 -0.57
N ILE A 62 -4.78 9.88 -1.66
CA ILE A 62 -4.71 10.90 -2.71
C ILE A 62 -6.05 11.01 -3.45
N ARG A 63 -6.69 9.89 -3.81
CA ARG A 63 -8.02 9.88 -4.43
C ARG A 63 -9.05 10.60 -3.54
N ARG A 64 -9.03 10.31 -2.24
CA ARG A 64 -9.93 10.95 -1.27
C ARG A 64 -9.65 12.45 -1.15
N MET A 65 -8.39 12.84 -1.04
CA MET A 65 -7.98 14.25 -0.99
C MET A 65 -8.46 15.03 -2.22
N VAL A 66 -8.26 14.48 -3.42
CA VAL A 66 -8.69 15.11 -4.67
C VAL A 66 -10.21 15.30 -4.71
N LEU A 67 -10.96 14.28 -4.27
CA LEU A 67 -12.43 14.36 -4.18
C LEU A 67 -12.89 15.40 -3.16
N ASP A 68 -12.36 15.35 -1.94
CA ASP A 68 -12.79 16.23 -0.84
C ASP A 68 -12.43 17.70 -1.07
N LEU A 69 -11.31 17.96 -1.74
CA LEU A 69 -10.83 19.31 -2.04
C LEU A 69 -11.27 19.81 -3.44
N ASN A 70 -12.14 19.08 -4.14
CA ASN A 70 -12.65 19.39 -5.46
C ASN A 70 -11.52 19.75 -6.46
N MET A 71 -10.41 19.01 -6.42
CA MET A 71 -9.31 19.21 -7.35
C MET A 71 -9.67 18.67 -8.73
N ASN A 72 -9.47 19.46 -9.78
CA ASN A 72 -9.81 19.08 -11.15
C ASN A 72 -8.70 18.22 -11.79
N VAL A 73 -8.56 16.99 -11.33
CA VAL A 73 -7.57 16.02 -11.82
C VAL A 73 -8.13 14.59 -11.67
N GLU A 74 -7.92 13.75 -12.67
CA GLU A 74 -8.21 12.31 -12.59
C GLU A 74 -7.01 11.56 -11.98
N ILE A 75 -7.23 10.80 -10.91
CA ILE A 75 -6.19 9.97 -10.27
C ILE A 75 -6.26 8.54 -10.82
N VAL A 76 -5.26 8.17 -11.61
CA VAL A 76 -5.15 6.87 -12.25
C VAL A 76 -4.23 5.95 -11.45
N GLY A 77 -4.74 4.79 -11.02
CA GLY A 77 -3.94 3.72 -10.42
C GLY A 77 -3.16 2.96 -11.50
N CYS A 78 -1.87 2.70 -11.27
CA CYS A 78 -1.05 1.89 -12.14
C CYS A 78 -0.76 0.55 -11.48
N PRO A 79 -0.97 -0.59 -12.18
CA PRO A 79 -0.72 -1.93 -11.64
C PRO A 79 0.70 -2.09 -11.07
N ILE A 80 0.84 -2.99 -10.09
CA ILE A 80 2.13 -3.27 -9.48
C ILE A 80 3.08 -3.88 -10.51
N VAL A 81 4.15 -3.18 -10.82
CA VAL A 81 5.24 -3.71 -11.65
C VAL A 81 6.12 -4.61 -10.79
N ARG A 82 6.41 -5.82 -11.30
CA ARG A 82 7.22 -6.82 -10.59
C ARG A 82 8.50 -7.13 -11.36
N GLU A 83 9.53 -7.56 -10.64
CA GLU A 83 10.72 -8.19 -11.21
C GLU A 83 10.32 -9.56 -11.80
N SER A 84 11.20 -10.15 -12.62
CA SER A 84 10.97 -11.47 -13.25
C SER A 84 10.71 -12.60 -12.27
N ASP A 85 11.17 -12.47 -11.03
CA ASP A 85 10.99 -13.42 -9.92
C ASP A 85 9.78 -13.10 -9.02
N GLY A 86 8.98 -12.10 -9.40
CA GLY A 86 7.73 -11.72 -8.73
C GLY A 86 7.86 -10.64 -7.66
N LEU A 87 9.07 -10.24 -7.23
CA LEU A 87 9.22 -9.17 -6.24
C LEU A 87 8.69 -7.84 -6.80
N ALA A 88 7.85 -7.14 -6.05
CA ALA A 88 7.38 -5.81 -6.42
C ALA A 88 8.56 -4.84 -6.59
N LYS A 89 8.62 -4.12 -7.71
CA LYS A 89 9.70 -3.14 -7.98
C LYS A 89 9.68 -2.01 -6.96
N SER A 90 10.86 -1.73 -6.40
CA SER A 90 11.07 -0.64 -5.45
C SER A 90 12.52 -0.18 -5.49
N SER A 91 12.76 1.13 -5.35
CA SER A 91 14.11 1.65 -5.12
C SER A 91 14.77 1.07 -3.87
N ARG A 92 13.97 0.66 -2.88
CA ARG A 92 14.47 0.00 -1.66
C ARG A 92 15.06 -1.39 -1.91
N ASN A 93 14.74 -2.04 -3.02
CA ASN A 93 15.34 -3.34 -3.37
C ASN A 93 16.86 -3.25 -3.55
N THR A 94 17.38 -2.06 -3.90
CA THR A 94 18.82 -1.82 -4.05
C THR A 94 19.58 -1.82 -2.73
N TYR A 95 18.91 -1.73 -1.60
CA TYR A 95 19.52 -1.76 -0.25
C TYR A 95 19.73 -3.18 0.27
N LEU A 96 19.15 -4.18 -0.40
CA LEU A 96 19.21 -5.58 0.04
C LEU A 96 20.54 -6.21 -0.37
N SER A 97 21.17 -6.90 0.57
CA SER A 97 22.26 -7.84 0.23
C SER A 97 21.74 -9.00 -0.64
N PRO A 98 22.59 -9.76 -1.31
CA PRO A 98 22.14 -10.91 -2.11
C PRO A 98 21.29 -11.93 -1.34
N ALA A 99 21.60 -12.17 -0.07
CA ALA A 99 20.81 -13.05 0.80
C ALA A 99 19.44 -12.44 1.12
N GLU A 100 19.41 -11.17 1.52
CA GLU A 100 18.19 -10.44 1.80
C GLU A 100 17.30 -10.29 0.55
N ARG A 101 17.91 -10.07 -0.63
CA ARG A 101 17.16 -9.99 -1.89
C ARG A 101 16.43 -11.30 -2.21
N LYS A 102 17.06 -12.44 -1.90
CA LYS A 102 16.46 -13.77 -2.05
C LYS A 102 15.35 -14.01 -1.03
N ALA A 103 15.59 -13.63 0.22
CA ALA A 103 14.59 -13.69 1.30
C ALA A 103 13.37 -12.81 1.02
N ALA A 104 13.55 -11.64 0.38
CA ALA A 104 12.46 -10.71 0.05
C ALA A 104 11.37 -11.32 -0.85
N LEU A 105 11.66 -12.40 -1.57
CA LEU A 105 10.66 -13.12 -2.38
C LEU A 105 9.51 -13.70 -1.54
N VAL A 106 9.69 -13.82 -0.23
CA VAL A 106 8.63 -14.27 0.67
C VAL A 106 7.41 -13.33 0.63
N LEU A 107 7.62 -12.02 0.36
CA LEU A 107 6.54 -11.06 0.24
C LEU A 107 5.61 -11.42 -0.93
N SER A 108 6.14 -11.57 -2.13
CA SER A 108 5.33 -11.92 -3.29
C SER A 108 4.70 -13.31 -3.18
N LYS A 109 5.41 -14.29 -2.61
CA LYS A 109 4.86 -15.62 -2.33
C LYS A 109 3.66 -15.54 -1.40
N SER A 110 3.75 -14.76 -0.33
CA SER A 110 2.66 -14.53 0.62
C SER A 110 1.46 -13.86 -0.06
N ILE A 111 1.68 -12.83 -0.85
CA ILE A 111 0.63 -12.11 -1.60
C ILE A 111 -0.07 -13.05 -2.60
N PHE A 112 0.68 -13.80 -3.40
CA PHE A 112 0.08 -14.72 -4.37
C PHE A 112 -0.71 -15.85 -3.71
N ALA A 113 -0.22 -16.41 -2.60
CA ALA A 113 -0.96 -17.43 -1.86
C ALA A 113 -2.25 -16.86 -1.24
N GLY A 114 -2.19 -15.65 -0.67
CA GLY A 114 -3.38 -14.97 -0.17
C GLY A 114 -4.41 -14.70 -1.27
N LYS A 115 -3.95 -14.23 -2.42
CA LYS A 115 -4.80 -13.99 -3.58
C LYS A 115 -5.48 -15.29 -4.07
N GLN A 116 -4.72 -16.38 -4.23
CA GLN A 116 -5.25 -17.68 -4.63
C GLN A 116 -6.31 -18.20 -3.63
N LEU A 117 -6.09 -18.02 -2.34
CA LEU A 117 -7.03 -18.45 -1.30
C LEU A 117 -8.36 -17.67 -1.40
N ALA A 118 -8.30 -16.37 -1.63
CA ALA A 118 -9.48 -15.54 -1.83
C ALA A 118 -10.21 -15.88 -3.14
N GLU A 119 -9.48 -16.11 -4.24
CA GLU A 119 -10.02 -16.57 -5.53
C GLU A 119 -10.67 -17.95 -5.44
N ALA A 120 -10.18 -18.80 -4.53
CA ALA A 120 -10.78 -20.11 -4.23
C ALA A 120 -12.07 -20.03 -3.37
N GLY A 121 -12.51 -18.83 -3.01
CA GLY A 121 -13.76 -18.59 -2.30
C GLY A 121 -13.65 -18.52 -0.77
N GLU A 122 -12.45 -18.37 -0.20
CA GLU A 122 -12.32 -18.04 1.22
C GLU A 122 -12.94 -16.67 1.51
N THR A 123 -13.78 -16.59 2.52
CA THR A 123 -14.49 -15.36 2.92
C THR A 123 -14.07 -14.83 4.28
N ASP A 124 -13.26 -15.56 5.03
CA ASP A 124 -12.76 -15.19 6.34
C ASP A 124 -11.43 -14.44 6.22
N ALA A 125 -11.42 -13.15 6.54
CA ALA A 125 -10.21 -12.33 6.48
C ALA A 125 -9.11 -12.83 7.45
N ALA A 126 -9.47 -13.41 8.61
CA ALA A 126 -8.50 -13.92 9.56
C ALA A 126 -7.75 -15.13 9.00
N LYS A 127 -8.41 -16.02 8.26
CA LYS A 127 -7.75 -17.17 7.60
C LYS A 127 -6.78 -16.68 6.51
N LEU A 128 -7.16 -15.65 5.76
CA LEU A 128 -6.30 -15.03 4.75
C LEU A 128 -5.04 -14.47 5.40
N VAL A 129 -5.19 -13.67 6.44
CA VAL A 129 -4.08 -13.11 7.23
C VAL A 129 -3.19 -14.23 7.79
N GLN A 130 -3.78 -15.29 8.37
CA GLN A 130 -3.03 -16.41 8.94
C GLN A 130 -2.19 -17.14 7.88
N ALA A 131 -2.76 -17.42 6.71
CA ALA A 131 -2.05 -18.09 5.62
C ALA A 131 -0.87 -17.25 5.12
N MET A 132 -1.09 -15.96 4.94
CA MET A 132 -0.05 -15.02 4.51
C MET A 132 1.05 -14.88 5.57
N THR A 133 0.69 -14.74 6.83
CA THR A 133 1.61 -14.64 7.97
C THR A 133 2.52 -15.86 8.06
N LYS A 134 1.94 -17.06 8.01
CA LYS A 134 2.68 -18.33 8.09
C LYS A 134 3.78 -18.43 7.01
N ILE A 135 3.51 -17.96 5.81
CA ILE A 135 4.50 -17.97 4.72
C ILE A 135 5.65 -17.01 5.04
N ILE A 136 5.35 -15.82 5.56
CA ILE A 136 6.39 -14.82 5.89
C ILE A 136 7.24 -15.29 7.07
N GLU A 137 6.63 -15.85 8.10
CA GLU A 137 7.32 -16.35 9.31
C GLU A 137 8.25 -17.54 9.04
N ALA A 138 8.05 -18.24 7.92
CA ALA A 138 8.97 -19.31 7.49
C ALA A 138 10.32 -18.77 6.98
N GLU A 139 10.46 -17.47 6.74
CA GLU A 139 11.71 -16.83 6.31
C GLU A 139 12.43 -16.19 7.52
N PRO A 140 13.59 -16.71 7.93
CA PRO A 140 14.28 -16.24 9.15
C PRO A 140 14.74 -14.77 9.09
N LEU A 141 14.95 -14.21 7.90
CA LEU A 141 15.36 -12.82 7.72
C LEU A 141 14.16 -11.85 7.66
N ALA A 142 12.93 -12.38 7.69
CA ALA A 142 11.71 -11.56 7.64
C ALA A 142 11.20 -11.23 9.05
N LYS A 143 10.89 -9.97 9.26
CA LYS A 143 10.17 -9.49 10.45
C LYS A 143 8.93 -8.73 10.02
N ILE A 144 7.77 -9.26 10.36
CA ILE A 144 6.49 -8.65 10.03
C ILE A 144 6.32 -7.33 10.79
N ASP A 145 5.95 -6.27 10.05
CA ASP A 145 5.41 -5.03 10.61
C ASP A 145 3.89 -5.14 10.69
N TYR A 146 3.24 -5.51 9.59
CA TYR A 146 1.83 -5.90 9.57
C TYR A 146 1.49 -6.86 8.41
N VAL A 147 0.46 -7.67 8.63
CA VAL A 147 -0.32 -8.39 7.62
C VAL A 147 -1.78 -8.08 7.92
N LYS A 148 -2.47 -7.35 7.04
CA LYS A 148 -3.83 -6.87 7.29
C LYS A 148 -4.71 -6.99 6.06
N VAL A 149 -6.00 -7.22 6.30
CA VAL A 149 -7.06 -7.12 5.32
C VAL A 149 -7.99 -5.99 5.74
N VAL A 150 -8.16 -5.03 4.83
CA VAL A 150 -8.94 -3.81 5.09
C VAL A 150 -9.96 -3.55 3.98
N ASP A 151 -11.01 -2.87 4.31
CA ASP A 151 -11.95 -2.30 3.34
C ASP A 151 -11.21 -1.31 2.42
N LEU A 152 -11.43 -1.43 1.12
CA LEU A 152 -10.69 -0.63 0.12
C LEU A 152 -11.02 0.87 0.18
N MET A 153 -12.22 1.23 0.67
CA MET A 153 -12.68 2.62 0.74
C MET A 153 -12.34 3.30 2.06
N THR A 154 -12.44 2.57 3.17
CA THR A 154 -12.28 3.13 4.52
C THR A 154 -10.93 2.84 5.14
N MET A 155 -10.15 1.90 4.58
CA MET A 155 -8.89 1.36 5.14
C MET A 155 -9.06 0.72 6.52
N GLN A 156 -10.29 0.50 7.00
CA GLN A 156 -10.56 -0.17 8.27
C GLN A 156 -10.50 -1.69 8.11
N GLN A 157 -10.03 -2.37 9.14
CA GLN A 157 -9.97 -3.84 9.13
C GLN A 157 -11.37 -4.43 9.01
N ILE A 158 -11.50 -5.49 8.22
CA ILE A 158 -12.75 -6.21 8.00
C ILE A 158 -12.61 -7.68 8.42
N PRO A 159 -13.65 -8.28 9.02
CA PRO A 159 -13.63 -9.70 9.38
C PRO A 159 -13.98 -10.62 8.21
N LYS A 160 -14.67 -10.11 7.18
CA LYS A 160 -15.14 -10.90 6.03
C LYS A 160 -14.81 -10.23 4.71
N LEU A 161 -14.57 -11.05 3.67
CA LEU A 161 -14.28 -10.60 2.30
C LEU A 161 -15.59 -10.44 1.49
N ASP A 162 -16.57 -9.75 2.05
CA ASP A 162 -17.92 -9.54 1.48
C ASP A 162 -18.06 -8.21 0.71
N ARG A 163 -16.97 -7.48 0.56
CA ARG A 163 -16.87 -6.17 -0.11
C ARG A 163 -15.50 -5.99 -0.73
N PRO A 164 -15.30 -4.94 -1.58
CA PRO A 164 -13.97 -4.62 -2.10
C PRO A 164 -12.95 -4.45 -0.96
N PHE A 165 -11.82 -5.16 -1.05
CA PHE A 165 -10.81 -5.17 0.01
C PHE A 165 -9.38 -5.07 -0.53
N LEU A 166 -8.51 -4.64 0.36
CA LEU A 166 -7.07 -4.63 0.19
C LEU A 166 -6.44 -5.60 1.21
N ALA A 167 -5.70 -6.58 0.73
CA ALA A 167 -4.79 -7.38 1.55
C ALA A 167 -3.38 -6.79 1.42
N ALA A 168 -2.85 -6.26 2.51
CA ALA A 168 -1.60 -5.51 2.52
C ALA A 168 -0.61 -6.05 3.54
N ILE A 169 0.65 -6.09 3.16
CA ILE A 169 1.75 -6.50 4.01
C ILE A 169 2.84 -5.44 4.08
N ALA A 170 3.47 -5.33 5.23
CA ALA A 170 4.73 -4.64 5.40
C ALA A 170 5.67 -5.55 6.20
N VAL A 171 6.86 -5.77 5.66
CA VAL A 171 7.83 -6.71 6.21
C VAL A 171 9.21 -6.09 6.16
N TYR A 172 9.94 -6.18 7.26
CA TYR A 172 11.36 -5.88 7.28
C TYR A 172 12.14 -7.12 6.82
N ILE A 173 13.00 -6.94 5.82
CA ILE A 173 14.05 -7.90 5.47
C ILE A 173 15.36 -7.27 5.91
N GLY A 174 15.96 -7.83 6.96
CA GLY A 174 17.04 -7.13 7.66
C GLY A 174 16.57 -5.76 8.16
N LYS A 175 17.21 -4.69 7.66
CA LYS A 175 16.83 -3.29 7.99
C LYS A 175 15.88 -2.64 6.98
N THR A 176 15.64 -3.29 5.85
CA THR A 176 14.87 -2.73 4.74
C THR A 176 13.40 -3.08 4.88
N ARG A 177 12.55 -2.06 5.07
CA ARG A 177 11.09 -2.22 5.07
C ARG A 177 10.54 -2.25 3.67
N LEU A 178 9.94 -3.37 3.29
CA LEU A 178 9.27 -3.61 2.02
C LEU A 178 7.77 -3.74 2.22
N ILE A 179 7.00 -3.38 1.20
CA ILE A 179 5.54 -3.52 1.18
C ILE A 179 5.10 -4.22 -0.11
N ASP A 180 4.01 -4.94 -0.01
CA ASP A 180 3.30 -5.52 -1.15
C ASP A 180 1.81 -5.65 -0.81
N ASN A 181 0.96 -5.84 -1.82
CA ASN A 181 -0.47 -5.98 -1.62
C ASN A 181 -1.16 -6.63 -2.82
N PHE A 182 -2.44 -6.94 -2.66
CA PHE A 182 -3.39 -7.14 -3.74
C PHE A 182 -4.76 -6.60 -3.36
N MET A 183 -5.54 -6.21 -4.36
CA MET A 183 -6.92 -5.74 -4.23
C MET A 183 -7.85 -6.72 -4.92
N MET A 184 -9.05 -6.89 -4.36
CA MET A 184 -10.12 -7.70 -4.98
C MET A 184 -11.48 -7.06 -4.73
N GLN A 185 -12.38 -7.27 -5.70
CA GLN A 185 -13.81 -6.99 -5.55
C GLN A 185 -14.50 -8.07 -4.70
N ALA A 186 -15.69 -7.79 -4.21
CA ALA A 186 -16.50 -8.80 -3.51
C ALA A 186 -16.74 -10.02 -4.41
N GLY A 187 -16.61 -11.21 -3.83
CA GLY A 187 -16.87 -12.46 -4.58
C GLY A 187 -15.70 -12.99 -5.43
N GLY A 188 -14.48 -12.50 -5.21
CA GLY A 188 -13.28 -13.15 -5.77
C GLY A 188 -12.90 -12.74 -7.19
N THR A 189 -13.50 -11.68 -7.76
CA THR A 189 -13.06 -11.14 -9.05
C THR A 189 -11.93 -10.12 -8.85
N ALA A 190 -10.79 -10.35 -9.49
CA ALA A 190 -9.73 -9.34 -9.58
C ALA A 190 -10.16 -8.20 -10.52
N GLU A 191 -9.80 -6.95 -10.17
CA GLU A 191 -9.91 -5.82 -11.10
C GLU A 191 -8.92 -5.94 -12.25
#